data_eaaea2ced2ea4ed5bfd46d3ec18fed0c
#
_entry.id   eaaea2ced2ea4ed5bfd46d3ec18fed0c
#
_cell.length_a   1.000
_cell.length_b   1.000
_cell.length_c   1.000
_cell.angle_alpha   90.00
_cell.angle_beta   90.00
_cell.angle_gamma   90.00
#
_symmetry.space_group_name_H-M   'P 1'
#
loop_
_entity.id
_entity.type
_entity.pdbx_description
1 polymer ?
#
loop_
_entity_poly.entity_id
_entity_poly.type
_entity_poly.pdbx_seq_one_letter_code
_entity_poly.pdbx_strand_id
1 'polypeptide(L)'
;MAEVFLGREALGDGMPRHELRRWYRPLFRGVYIPKNATPTMADRARGAWLTTDRNGVIAGVAASALHGAAWVDDTEPVEVLVDDRRRQSGLTVRMDRVAGDEVTLITELPVTTPSRTAFDLGRYQKRFVAIARLDALMRAAPYSAAEVSALMQRYGPVRGVCQLRELLPLVD
;
A
#
# COMPACT_ATOMS: atom_id res chain seq x y z
N MET A 1 -9.88 -13.77 -1.90
CA MET A 1 -9.11 -12.84 -2.77
C MET A 1 -9.56 -13.07 -4.21
N ALA A 2 -9.96 -12.04 -4.89
CA ALA A 2 -10.40 -12.16 -6.28
C ALA A 2 -9.20 -12.37 -7.22
N GLU A 3 -9.45 -12.91 -8.42
CA GLU A 3 -8.41 -13.02 -9.45
C GLU A 3 -8.09 -11.62 -10.00
N VAL A 4 -6.89 -11.12 -9.78
CA VAL A 4 -6.42 -9.81 -10.26
C VAL A 4 -5.21 -10.04 -11.17
N PHE A 5 -5.28 -9.55 -12.41
CA PHE A 5 -4.26 -9.82 -13.43
C PHE A 5 -4.06 -8.67 -14.44
N LEU A 6 -2.94 -8.69 -15.13
CA LEU A 6 -2.66 -7.80 -16.26
C LEU A 6 -3.35 -8.29 -17.53
N GLY A 7 -4.20 -7.44 -18.12
CA GLY A 7 -4.90 -7.80 -19.35
C GLY A 7 -3.96 -8.12 -20.52
N ARG A 8 -2.78 -7.49 -20.59
CA ARG A 8 -1.76 -7.80 -21.61
C ARG A 8 -1.20 -9.23 -21.48
N GLU A 9 -1.02 -9.71 -20.24
CA GLU A 9 -0.55 -11.08 -19.99
C GLU A 9 -1.63 -12.10 -20.39
N ALA A 10 -2.87 -11.90 -19.91
CA ALA A 10 -3.99 -12.77 -20.27
C ALA A 10 -4.22 -12.86 -21.78
N LEU A 11 -4.12 -11.73 -22.50
CA LEU A 11 -4.22 -11.72 -23.96
C LEU A 11 -3.03 -12.43 -24.63
N GLY A 12 -1.82 -12.30 -24.08
CA GLY A 12 -0.62 -13.01 -24.52
C GLY A 12 -0.73 -14.52 -24.33
N ASP A 13 -1.37 -14.93 -23.23
CA ASP A 13 -1.61 -16.34 -22.89
C ASP A 13 -2.81 -16.95 -23.65
N GLY A 14 -3.41 -16.19 -24.58
CA GLY A 14 -4.44 -16.68 -25.49
C GLY A 14 -5.88 -16.35 -25.10
N MET A 15 -6.11 -15.57 -24.06
CA MET A 15 -7.48 -15.12 -23.71
C MET A 15 -8.04 -14.24 -24.84
N PRO A 16 -9.22 -14.56 -25.40
CA PRO A 16 -9.83 -13.72 -26.43
C PRO A 16 -10.28 -12.36 -25.87
N ARG A 17 -10.12 -11.29 -26.63
CA ARG A 17 -10.53 -9.93 -26.22
C ARG A 17 -12.01 -9.83 -25.85
N HIS A 18 -12.89 -10.61 -26.51
CA HIS A 18 -14.32 -10.59 -26.20
C HIS A 18 -14.62 -11.22 -24.84
N GLU A 19 -13.88 -12.25 -24.42
CA GLU A 19 -14.00 -12.85 -23.08
C GLU A 19 -13.53 -11.90 -22.01
N LEU A 20 -12.38 -11.22 -22.20
CA LEU A 20 -11.90 -10.19 -21.28
C LEU A 20 -12.97 -9.11 -21.06
N ARG A 21 -13.62 -8.61 -22.13
CA ARG A 21 -14.70 -7.62 -22.04
C ARG A 21 -15.99 -8.17 -21.43
N ARG A 22 -16.30 -9.44 -21.65
CA ARG A 22 -17.54 -10.07 -21.17
C ARG A 22 -17.49 -10.32 -19.69
N TRP A 23 -16.39 -10.84 -19.15
CA TRP A 23 -16.31 -11.39 -17.79
C TRP A 23 -15.58 -10.51 -16.81
N TYR A 24 -14.69 -9.61 -17.29
CA TYR A 24 -13.83 -8.79 -16.45
C TYR A 24 -14.09 -7.30 -16.65
N ARG A 25 -13.73 -6.51 -15.62
CA ARG A 25 -13.73 -5.05 -15.67
C ARG A 25 -12.37 -4.50 -15.21
N PRO A 26 -11.99 -3.29 -15.65
CA PRO A 26 -10.77 -2.66 -15.15
C PRO A 26 -10.89 -2.38 -13.64
N LEU A 27 -9.88 -2.79 -12.88
CA LEU A 27 -9.63 -2.35 -11.51
C LEU A 27 -8.72 -1.13 -11.50
N PHE A 28 -7.66 -1.20 -12.29
CA PHE A 28 -6.75 -0.11 -12.63
C PHE A 28 -6.45 -0.17 -14.13
N ARG A 29 -5.72 0.83 -14.65
CA ARG A 29 -5.34 0.85 -16.06
C ARG A 29 -4.53 -0.39 -16.43
N GLY A 30 -5.06 -1.21 -17.31
CA GLY A 30 -4.43 -2.46 -17.75
C GLY A 30 -4.54 -3.64 -16.78
N VAL A 31 -5.11 -3.44 -15.60
CA VAL A 31 -5.35 -4.48 -14.59
C VAL A 31 -6.83 -4.77 -14.48
N TYR A 32 -7.19 -6.03 -14.46
CA TYR A 32 -8.58 -6.51 -14.51
C TYR A 32 -8.94 -7.37 -13.30
N ILE A 33 -10.24 -7.38 -12.99
CA ILE A 33 -10.87 -8.19 -11.95
C ILE A 33 -12.21 -8.72 -12.50
N PRO A 34 -12.72 -9.88 -12.06
CA PRO A 34 -14.05 -10.36 -12.45
C PRO A 34 -15.13 -9.32 -12.20
N LYS A 35 -16.11 -9.20 -13.11
CA LYS A 35 -17.19 -8.19 -13.00
C LYS A 35 -18.04 -8.35 -11.75
N ASN A 36 -18.24 -9.58 -11.29
CA ASN A 36 -19.02 -9.92 -10.10
C ASN A 36 -18.23 -9.80 -8.78
N ALA A 37 -16.93 -9.53 -8.84
CA ALA A 37 -16.12 -9.40 -7.64
C ALA A 37 -16.23 -7.98 -7.03
N THR A 38 -16.34 -7.90 -5.70
CA THR A 38 -16.13 -6.68 -4.93
C THR A 38 -14.67 -6.67 -4.48
N PRO A 39 -13.83 -5.74 -4.96
CA PRO A 39 -12.42 -5.75 -4.65
C PRO A 39 -12.18 -5.37 -3.19
N THR A 40 -11.42 -6.19 -2.50
CA THR A 40 -10.88 -5.88 -1.17
C THR A 40 -9.63 -5.00 -1.28
N MET A 41 -9.15 -4.44 -0.15
CA MET A 41 -7.89 -3.72 -0.13
C MET A 41 -6.72 -4.61 -0.61
N ALA A 42 -6.72 -5.90 -0.29
CA ALA A 42 -5.70 -6.84 -0.78
C ALA A 42 -5.74 -7.02 -2.30
N ASP A 43 -6.94 -7.11 -2.90
CA ASP A 43 -7.09 -7.18 -4.37
C ASP A 43 -6.60 -5.89 -5.03
N ARG A 44 -6.91 -4.74 -4.43
CA ARG A 44 -6.46 -3.42 -4.91
C ARG A 44 -4.95 -3.24 -4.77
N ALA A 45 -4.35 -3.69 -3.65
CA ALA A 45 -2.91 -3.67 -3.45
C ALA A 45 -2.18 -4.53 -4.50
N ARG A 46 -2.70 -5.75 -4.78
CA ARG A 46 -2.18 -6.59 -5.86
C ARG A 46 -2.30 -5.89 -7.22
N GLY A 47 -3.44 -5.29 -7.50
CA GLY A 47 -3.64 -4.52 -8.72
C GLY A 47 -2.68 -3.34 -8.85
N ALA A 48 -2.48 -2.58 -7.78
CA ALA A 48 -1.53 -1.47 -7.73
C ALA A 48 -0.09 -1.93 -8.03
N TRP A 49 0.35 -3.01 -7.41
CA TRP A 49 1.65 -3.62 -7.66
C TRP A 49 1.83 -4.05 -9.12
N LEU A 50 0.81 -4.66 -9.73
CA LEU A 50 0.83 -5.03 -11.14
C LEU A 50 0.95 -3.81 -12.07
N THR A 51 0.36 -2.66 -11.73
CA THR A 51 0.49 -1.44 -12.54
C THR A 51 1.90 -0.87 -12.57
N THR A 52 2.72 -1.21 -11.58
CA THR A 52 4.13 -0.80 -11.48
C THR A 52 5.10 -1.81 -12.10
N ASP A 53 4.60 -2.71 -12.95
CA ASP A 53 5.37 -3.80 -13.52
C ASP A 53 6.07 -4.66 -12.43
N ARG A 54 5.41 -4.81 -11.28
CA ARG A 54 5.88 -5.55 -10.09
C ARG A 54 7.11 -4.95 -9.39
N ASN A 55 7.43 -3.68 -9.65
CA ASN A 55 8.58 -2.99 -9.03
C ASN A 55 8.19 -2.13 -7.81
N GLY A 56 6.90 -1.92 -7.56
CA GLY A 56 6.43 -1.09 -6.45
C GLY A 56 6.37 -1.84 -5.13
N VAL A 57 6.49 -1.09 -4.02
CA VAL A 57 6.27 -1.58 -2.65
C VAL A 57 4.99 -0.96 -2.10
N ILE A 58 4.07 -1.78 -1.60
CA ILE A 58 2.82 -1.31 -0.99
C ILE A 58 3.15 -0.64 0.35
N ALA A 59 2.59 0.55 0.57
CA ALA A 59 2.91 1.41 1.70
C ALA A 59 1.66 2.03 2.36
N GLY A 60 1.86 2.80 3.41
CA GLY A 60 0.85 3.63 4.05
C GLY A 60 -0.38 2.85 4.52
N VAL A 61 -1.57 3.38 4.20
CA VAL A 61 -2.85 2.80 4.65
C VAL A 61 -3.07 1.40 4.08
N ALA A 62 -2.72 1.16 2.82
CA ALA A 62 -2.85 -0.16 2.21
C ALA A 62 -1.91 -1.20 2.88
N ALA A 63 -0.66 -0.82 3.19
CA ALA A 63 0.25 -1.67 3.94
C ALA A 63 -0.29 -1.99 5.34
N SER A 64 -0.84 -1.00 6.06
CA SER A 64 -1.42 -1.24 7.38
C SER A 64 -2.57 -2.24 7.33
N ALA A 65 -3.44 -2.16 6.32
CA ALA A 65 -4.52 -3.13 6.11
C ALA A 65 -3.98 -4.55 5.83
N LEU A 66 -2.93 -4.67 5.02
CA LEU A 66 -2.28 -5.97 4.76
C LEU A 66 -1.60 -6.55 6.00
N HIS A 67 -1.13 -5.71 6.92
CA HIS A 67 -0.68 -6.13 8.25
C HIS A 67 -1.81 -6.50 9.21
N GLY A 68 -3.08 -6.35 8.79
CA GLY A 68 -4.25 -6.71 9.60
C GLY A 68 -4.84 -5.56 10.40
N ALA A 69 -4.38 -4.33 10.21
CA ALA A 69 -4.96 -3.17 10.91
C ALA A 69 -6.45 -3.01 10.55
N ALA A 70 -7.28 -2.85 11.59
CA ALA A 70 -8.71 -2.65 11.44
C ALA A 70 -9.05 -1.23 10.91
N TRP A 71 -10.31 -1.05 10.51
CA TRP A 71 -10.90 0.24 10.13
C TRP A 71 -10.27 0.88 8.89
N VAL A 72 -9.81 0.07 7.95
CA VAL A 72 -9.38 0.51 6.62
C VAL A 72 -10.51 0.22 5.64
N ASP A 73 -11.00 1.27 4.97
CA ASP A 73 -12.00 1.13 3.93
C ASP A 73 -11.34 0.59 2.64
N ASP A 74 -11.97 -0.41 2.02
CA ASP A 74 -11.49 -1.02 0.78
C ASP A 74 -11.45 -0.04 -0.42
N THR A 75 -12.11 1.11 -0.31
CA THR A 75 -12.14 2.15 -1.35
C THR A 75 -11.02 3.18 -1.22
N GLU A 76 -10.28 3.19 -0.10
CA GLU A 76 -9.16 4.11 0.07
C GLU A 76 -8.08 3.94 -1.02
N PRO A 77 -7.43 5.04 -1.46
CA PRO A 77 -6.35 4.94 -2.44
C PRO A 77 -5.21 4.07 -1.94
N VAL A 78 -4.72 3.18 -2.80
CA VAL A 78 -3.55 2.35 -2.49
C VAL A 78 -2.29 3.20 -2.62
N GLU A 79 -1.49 3.26 -1.56
CA GLU A 79 -0.19 3.92 -1.59
C GLU A 79 0.88 2.93 -2.07
N VAL A 80 1.69 3.37 -3.04
CA VAL A 80 2.79 2.56 -3.58
C VAL A 80 4.05 3.39 -3.69
N LEU A 81 5.17 2.84 -3.21
CA LEU A 81 6.51 3.41 -3.37
C LEU A 81 7.12 2.86 -4.66
N VAL A 82 7.47 3.75 -5.58
CA VAL A 82 8.08 3.37 -6.86
C VAL A 82 8.75 4.60 -7.49
N ASP A 83 9.81 4.38 -8.25
CA ASP A 83 10.56 5.45 -8.94
C ASP A 83 9.86 6.03 -10.18
N ASP A 84 8.63 5.62 -10.47
CA ASP A 84 7.85 6.06 -11.63
C ASP A 84 6.65 6.91 -11.19
N ARG A 85 6.48 8.09 -11.81
CA ARG A 85 5.41 9.06 -11.52
C ARG A 85 4.08 8.77 -12.22
N ARG A 86 3.82 7.59 -12.70
CA ARG A 86 2.55 7.27 -13.36
C ARG A 86 1.37 7.44 -12.42
N ARG A 87 0.74 8.61 -12.49
CA ARG A 87 -0.46 8.90 -11.70
C ARG A 87 -1.66 8.15 -12.26
N GLN A 88 -2.44 7.58 -11.38
CA GLN A 88 -3.66 6.88 -11.73
C GLN A 88 -4.71 7.07 -10.63
N SER A 89 -5.98 7.14 -11.01
CA SER A 89 -7.09 7.20 -10.05
C SER A 89 -7.07 5.97 -9.13
N GLY A 90 -7.25 6.18 -7.83
CA GLY A 90 -7.22 5.11 -6.84
C GLY A 90 -5.81 4.69 -6.38
N LEU A 91 -4.75 5.33 -6.91
CA LEU A 91 -3.37 5.13 -6.48
C LEU A 91 -2.76 6.43 -5.95
N THR A 92 -2.00 6.31 -4.89
CA THR A 92 -1.09 7.35 -4.40
C THR A 92 0.34 6.90 -4.63
N VAL A 93 0.97 7.41 -5.67
CA VAL A 93 2.36 7.09 -6.00
C VAL A 93 3.29 8.02 -5.24
N ARG A 94 4.25 7.44 -4.51
CA ARG A 94 5.30 8.16 -3.79
C ARG A 94 6.67 7.72 -4.28
N MET A 95 7.58 8.67 -4.37
CA MET A 95 8.97 8.44 -4.77
C MET A 95 9.91 8.45 -3.56
N ASP A 96 9.40 8.13 -2.39
CA ASP A 96 10.20 8.05 -1.18
C ASP A 96 11.18 6.87 -1.29
N ARG A 97 12.38 7.07 -0.80
CA ARG A 97 13.34 5.97 -0.66
C ARG A 97 12.80 4.92 0.29
N VAL A 98 13.07 3.66 -0.03
CA VAL A 98 12.82 2.51 0.82
C VAL A 98 14.03 1.57 0.76
N ALA A 99 14.55 1.17 1.91
CA ALA A 99 15.66 0.23 1.98
C ALA A 99 15.13 -1.22 2.04
N GLY A 100 15.96 -2.19 1.68
CA GLY A 100 15.53 -3.59 1.64
C GLY A 100 15.07 -4.14 3.00
N ASP A 101 15.66 -3.65 4.10
CA ASP A 101 15.27 -4.00 5.48
C ASP A 101 13.92 -3.39 5.93
N GLU A 102 13.36 -2.50 5.13
CA GLU A 102 12.07 -1.85 5.36
C GLU A 102 10.93 -2.50 4.57
N VAL A 103 11.21 -3.61 3.86
CA VAL A 103 10.26 -4.34 3.03
C VAL A 103 10.13 -5.77 3.52
N THR A 104 8.90 -6.25 3.57
CA THR A 104 8.55 -7.65 3.84
C THR A 104 7.61 -8.16 2.77
N LEU A 105 7.38 -9.47 2.73
CA LEU A 105 6.41 -10.08 1.82
C LEU A 105 5.15 -10.47 2.58
N ILE A 106 4.01 -10.01 2.11
CA ILE A 106 2.69 -10.46 2.58
C ILE A 106 1.94 -11.03 1.37
N THR A 107 1.64 -12.30 1.39
CA THR A 107 0.99 -13.00 0.26
C THR A 107 1.66 -12.69 -1.09
N GLU A 108 2.99 -12.81 -1.11
CA GLU A 108 3.87 -12.52 -2.27
C GLU A 108 3.95 -11.03 -2.70
N LEU A 109 3.25 -10.12 -2.03
CA LEU A 109 3.36 -8.68 -2.31
C LEU A 109 4.48 -8.06 -1.47
N PRO A 110 5.36 -7.25 -2.08
CA PRO A 110 6.28 -6.40 -1.35
C PRO A 110 5.50 -5.32 -0.60
N VAL A 111 5.63 -5.29 0.72
CA VAL A 111 4.92 -4.39 1.62
C VAL A 111 5.92 -3.77 2.58
N THR A 112 5.73 -2.51 2.95
CA THR A 112 6.57 -1.89 3.98
C THR A 112 6.40 -2.62 5.31
N THR A 113 7.50 -2.79 6.07
CA THR A 113 7.47 -3.36 7.43
C THR A 113 6.53 -2.56 8.35
N PRO A 114 6.06 -3.12 9.48
CA PRO A 114 5.21 -2.37 10.42
C PRO A 114 5.82 -1.04 10.85
N SER A 115 7.11 -1.00 11.18
CA SER A 115 7.82 0.22 11.59
C SER A 115 7.89 1.25 10.45
N ARG A 116 8.16 0.82 9.21
CA ARG A 116 8.15 1.70 8.05
C ARG A 116 6.73 2.17 7.70
N THR A 117 5.74 1.31 7.82
CA THR A 117 4.32 1.66 7.64
C THR A 117 3.91 2.73 8.65
N ALA A 118 4.27 2.56 9.93
CA ALA A 118 4.03 3.56 10.97
C ALA A 118 4.72 4.90 10.67
N PHE A 119 5.98 4.86 10.22
CA PHE A 119 6.71 6.05 9.79
C PHE A 119 5.97 6.81 8.68
N ASP A 120 5.41 6.13 7.69
CA ASP A 120 4.68 6.76 6.59
C ASP A 120 3.29 7.26 7.02
N LEU A 121 2.54 6.50 7.81
CA LEU A 121 1.25 6.91 8.35
C LEU A 121 1.35 8.18 9.20
N GLY A 122 2.31 8.23 10.12
CA GLY A 122 2.50 9.40 10.99
C GLY A 122 2.92 10.65 10.24
N ARG A 123 3.61 10.51 9.11
CA ARG A 123 4.07 11.62 8.26
C ARG A 123 2.99 12.17 7.33
N TYR A 124 2.16 11.31 6.76
CA TYR A 124 1.31 11.66 5.62
C TYR A 124 -0.17 11.77 5.94
N GLN A 125 -0.64 11.15 7.02
CA GLN A 125 -2.03 11.25 7.44
C GLN A 125 -2.27 12.55 8.25
N LYS A 126 -3.52 13.03 8.26
CA LYS A 126 -3.92 14.14 9.14
C LYS A 126 -3.74 13.70 10.59
N ARG A 127 -3.33 14.62 11.49
CA ARG A 127 -2.92 14.36 12.88
C ARG A 127 -3.80 13.33 13.62
N PHE A 128 -5.10 13.55 13.71
CA PHE A 128 -6.02 12.65 14.42
C PHE A 128 -6.21 11.30 13.70
N VAL A 129 -6.23 11.31 12.39
CA VAL A 129 -6.29 10.08 11.59
C VAL A 129 -4.99 9.29 11.74
N ALA A 130 -3.85 9.96 11.78
CA ALA A 130 -2.55 9.33 12.01
C ALA A 130 -2.51 8.56 13.32
N ILE A 131 -2.96 9.15 14.45
CA ILE A 131 -3.02 8.49 15.75
C ILE A 131 -3.86 7.20 15.66
N ALA A 132 -5.10 7.31 15.18
CA ALA A 132 -5.99 6.16 15.06
C ALA A 132 -5.41 5.04 14.17
N ARG A 133 -4.73 5.40 13.08
CA ARG A 133 -4.08 4.44 12.18
C ARG A 133 -2.85 3.79 12.81
N LEU A 134 -2.06 4.56 13.56
CA LEU A 134 -0.90 4.06 14.29
C LEU A 134 -1.31 3.06 15.37
N ASP A 135 -2.35 3.39 16.17
CA ASP A 135 -2.91 2.48 17.17
C ASP A 135 -3.45 1.19 16.53
N ALA A 136 -4.21 1.30 15.45
CA ALA A 136 -4.74 0.15 14.75
C ALA A 136 -3.62 -0.76 14.20
N LEU A 137 -2.55 -0.17 13.67
CA LEU A 137 -1.40 -0.92 13.19
C LEU A 137 -0.63 -1.56 14.37
N MET A 138 -0.42 -0.83 15.48
CA MET A 138 0.27 -1.35 16.66
C MET A 138 -0.42 -2.60 17.22
N ARG A 139 -1.75 -2.60 17.25
CA ARG A 139 -2.54 -3.75 17.71
C ARG A 139 -2.47 -4.95 16.77
N ALA A 140 -2.38 -4.74 15.48
CA ALA A 140 -2.37 -5.81 14.47
C ALA A 140 -0.97 -6.38 14.22
N ALA A 141 0.03 -5.51 14.13
CA ALA A 141 1.43 -5.83 13.86
C ALA A 141 2.32 -4.90 14.68
N PRO A 142 2.66 -5.29 15.92
CA PRO A 142 3.44 -4.47 16.85
C PRO A 142 4.77 -3.99 16.24
N TYR A 143 5.10 -2.74 16.50
CA TYR A 143 6.37 -2.10 16.17
C TYR A 143 6.87 -1.29 17.37
N SER A 144 8.13 -0.95 17.42
CA SER A 144 8.67 -0.17 18.52
C SER A 144 8.88 1.31 18.15
N ALA A 145 8.72 2.19 19.13
CA ALA A 145 9.07 3.60 18.97
C ALA A 145 10.57 3.79 18.61
N ALA A 146 11.44 2.88 19.07
CA ALA A 146 12.86 2.91 18.75
C ALA A 146 13.10 2.64 17.24
N GLU A 147 12.41 1.66 16.64
CA GLU A 147 12.52 1.37 15.21
C GLU A 147 12.05 2.56 14.37
N VAL A 148 10.91 3.17 14.72
CA VAL A 148 10.40 4.36 14.00
C VAL A 148 11.35 5.54 14.18
N SER A 149 11.94 5.72 15.38
CA SER A 149 12.94 6.76 15.63
C SER A 149 14.22 6.53 14.82
N ALA A 150 14.65 5.29 14.64
CA ALA A 150 15.78 4.94 13.77
C ALA A 150 15.51 5.32 12.31
N LEU A 151 14.27 5.12 11.82
CA LEU A 151 13.86 5.58 10.49
C LEU A 151 13.88 7.11 10.39
N MET A 152 13.40 7.84 11.41
CA MET A 152 13.50 9.31 11.45
C MET A 152 14.95 9.78 11.37
N GLN A 153 15.89 9.10 12.02
CA GLN A 153 17.32 9.42 11.93
C GLN A 153 17.90 9.09 10.56
N ARG A 154 17.55 7.91 10.00
CA ARG A 154 18.02 7.45 8.67
C ARG A 154 17.61 8.41 7.56
N TYR A 155 16.39 8.89 7.57
CA TYR A 155 15.84 9.76 6.52
C TYR A 155 16.00 11.25 6.79
N GLY A 156 16.29 11.65 8.03
CA GLY A 156 16.51 13.03 8.42
C GLY A 156 15.26 13.93 8.28
N PRO A 157 15.43 15.19 7.88
CA PRO A 157 14.35 16.17 7.85
C PRO A 157 13.44 16.03 6.62
N VAL A 158 12.72 14.91 6.52
CA VAL A 158 11.74 14.68 5.45
C VAL A 158 10.37 15.24 5.82
N ARG A 159 9.52 15.43 4.80
CA ARG A 159 8.15 15.95 4.98
C ARG A 159 7.39 15.13 6.02
N GLY A 160 6.75 15.82 6.97
CA GLY A 160 5.90 15.24 8.00
C GLY A 160 6.62 14.64 9.19
N VAL A 161 7.96 14.62 9.23
CA VAL A 161 8.73 14.00 10.32
C VAL A 161 8.51 14.73 11.66
N CYS A 162 8.27 16.04 11.67
CA CYS A 162 7.96 16.79 12.89
C CYS A 162 6.63 16.31 13.50
N GLN A 163 5.59 16.16 12.67
CA GLN A 163 4.32 15.61 13.12
C GLN A 163 4.48 14.20 13.69
N LEU A 164 5.19 13.32 12.99
CA LEU A 164 5.44 11.95 13.47
C LEU A 164 6.13 11.94 14.85
N ARG A 165 7.13 12.80 15.05
CA ARG A 165 7.86 12.92 16.33
C ARG A 165 6.93 13.31 17.50
N GLU A 166 5.93 14.16 17.25
CA GLU A 166 4.94 14.53 18.24
C GLU A 166 3.90 13.43 18.51
N LEU A 167 3.59 12.62 17.49
CA LEU A 167 2.56 11.58 17.59
C LEU A 167 3.06 10.29 18.23
N LEU A 168 4.31 9.93 17.96
CA LEU A 168 4.88 8.64 18.36
C LEU A 168 4.75 8.34 19.86
N PRO A 169 4.92 9.32 20.79
CA PRO A 169 4.72 9.08 22.22
C PRO A 169 3.25 8.91 22.64
N LEU A 170 2.29 9.15 21.75
CA LEU A 170 0.85 9.10 22.03
C LEU A 170 0.19 7.78 21.59
N VAL A 171 0.97 6.89 21.01
CA VAL A 171 0.51 5.59 20.48
C VAL A 171 0.80 4.51 21.52
N ASP A 172 -0.22 3.76 21.91
CA ASP A 172 -0.15 2.65 22.88
C ASP A 172 -0.13 1.28 22.18
#